data_36d3af9d35725ca4443bb3321773c828
#
_entry.id   36d3af9d35725ca4443bb3321773c828
#
_cell.length_a   1.000
_cell.length_b   1.000
_cell.length_c   1.000
_cell.angle_alpha   90.00
_cell.angle_beta   90.00
_cell.angle_gamma   90.00
#
_symmetry.space_group_name_H-M   'P 1'
#
loop_
_entity.id
_entity.type
_entity.pdbx_description
1 polymer ?
#
loop_
_entity_poly.entity_id
_entity_poly.type
_entity_poly.pdbx_seq_one_letter_code
_entity_poly.pdbx_strand_id
1 'polypeptide(L)'
;HSLDRRQRQMCIRDRCSGVIPQISLIMGPSAGGAVYSPAVTDFIFMVDKSSYMFVTGPDVIKTVTHEEVTKEDLGGAAAHSEKSGVCQFKCRDEDECFERVRELLTYLPASNFRKQEEKYSSDPVYRDNTKLKSVVPANPKKPNDMKEVILDIVDDVHF
;
A
#
# COMPACT_ATOMS: atom_id res chain seq x y z
N HIS A 1 -13.46 -29.27 -3.92
CA HIS A 1 -12.51 -28.78 -2.89
C HIS A 1 -11.92 -27.38 -3.17
N SER A 2 -11.67 -26.97 -4.43
CA SER A 2 -11.11 -25.63 -4.71
C SER A 2 -12.17 -24.51 -4.63
N LEU A 3 -13.37 -24.78 -5.10
CA LEU A 3 -14.52 -23.85 -5.01
C LEU A 3 -14.88 -23.54 -3.54
N ASP A 4 -14.83 -24.56 -2.70
CA ASP A 4 -15.14 -24.47 -1.27
C ASP A 4 -14.13 -23.58 -0.49
N ARG A 5 -12.86 -23.61 -0.88
CA ARG A 5 -11.83 -22.71 -0.31
C ARG A 5 -12.02 -21.25 -0.74
N ARG A 6 -12.30 -21.01 -2.03
CA ARG A 6 -12.54 -19.65 -2.55
C ARG A 6 -13.79 -19.03 -1.92
N GLN A 7 -14.86 -19.80 -1.80
CA GLN A 7 -16.09 -19.36 -1.17
C GLN A 7 -15.90 -19.04 0.31
N ARG A 8 -15.13 -19.85 1.05
CA ARG A 8 -14.74 -19.57 2.43
C ARG A 8 -13.91 -18.30 2.58
N GLN A 9 -12.92 -18.08 1.70
CA GLN A 9 -12.13 -16.86 1.69
C GLN A 9 -12.97 -15.61 1.45
N MET A 10 -13.91 -15.65 0.51
CA MET A 10 -14.83 -14.54 0.28
C MET A 10 -15.70 -14.26 1.51
N CYS A 11 -16.31 -15.29 2.11
CA CYS A 11 -17.13 -15.13 3.31
C CYS A 11 -16.34 -14.61 4.53
N ILE A 12 -15.09 -15.03 4.71
CA ILE A 12 -14.23 -14.53 5.78
C ILE A 12 -13.94 -13.05 5.54
N ARG A 13 -13.54 -12.67 4.35
CA ARG A 13 -13.24 -11.27 4.01
C ARG A 13 -14.44 -10.36 4.18
N ASP A 14 -15.58 -10.80 3.69
CA ASP A 14 -16.83 -10.05 3.82
C ASP A 14 -17.18 -9.77 5.29
N ARG A 15 -17.04 -10.78 6.15
CA ARG A 15 -17.28 -10.64 7.59
C ARG A 15 -16.21 -9.83 8.32
N CYS A 16 -14.98 -9.83 7.83
CA CYS A 16 -13.85 -9.13 8.43
C CYS A 16 -13.71 -7.69 7.94
N SER A 17 -14.30 -7.36 6.79
CA SER A 17 -14.22 -6.02 6.20
C SER A 17 -14.81 -4.98 7.15
N GLY A 18 -14.01 -3.95 7.47
CA GLY A 18 -14.37 -2.92 8.43
C GLY A 18 -14.43 -3.38 9.90
N VAL A 19 -14.07 -4.63 10.21
CA VAL A 19 -14.04 -5.18 11.57
C VAL A 19 -12.61 -5.34 12.08
N ILE A 20 -11.76 -5.93 11.26
CA ILE A 20 -10.33 -6.10 11.53
C ILE A 20 -9.51 -5.65 10.31
N PRO A 21 -8.28 -5.17 10.49
CA PRO A 21 -7.40 -4.86 9.36
C PRO A 21 -7.14 -6.07 8.47
N GLN A 22 -7.28 -5.88 7.17
CA GLN A 22 -6.96 -6.88 6.16
C GLN A 22 -5.72 -6.45 5.39
N ILE A 23 -4.65 -7.23 5.48
CA ILE A 23 -3.35 -6.91 4.90
C ILE A 23 -2.98 -7.99 3.89
N SER A 24 -2.58 -7.60 2.69
CA SER A 24 -2.10 -8.51 1.64
C SER A 24 -0.62 -8.29 1.38
N LEU A 25 0.13 -9.38 1.42
CA LEU A 25 1.56 -9.41 1.10
C LEU A 25 1.73 -10.14 -0.23
N ILE A 26 2.17 -9.43 -1.25
CA ILE A 26 2.43 -9.98 -2.58
C ILE A 26 3.92 -10.25 -2.70
N MET A 27 4.29 -11.53 -2.63
CA MET A 27 5.68 -11.99 -2.65
C MET A 27 6.05 -12.71 -3.95
N GLY A 28 5.09 -12.79 -4.88
CA GLY A 28 5.24 -13.44 -6.17
C GLY A 28 4.17 -13.00 -7.15
N PRO A 29 4.05 -13.66 -8.31
CA PRO A 29 3.05 -13.31 -9.30
C PRO A 29 1.62 -13.54 -8.81
N SER A 30 0.79 -12.50 -8.90
CA SER A 30 -0.65 -12.55 -8.63
C SER A 30 -1.38 -12.06 -9.88
N ALA A 31 -1.89 -13.00 -10.70
CA ALA A 31 -2.44 -12.70 -12.01
C ALA A 31 -3.86 -13.24 -12.18
N GLY A 32 -4.61 -12.62 -13.09
CA GLY A 32 -5.98 -13.03 -13.43
C GLY A 32 -6.92 -12.94 -12.22
N GLY A 33 -7.72 -13.98 -12.01
CA GLY A 33 -8.68 -14.04 -10.91
C GLY A 33 -8.05 -13.98 -9.50
N ALA A 34 -6.77 -14.27 -9.34
CA ALA A 34 -6.08 -14.22 -8.07
C ALA A 34 -5.81 -12.79 -7.59
N VAL A 35 -5.75 -11.81 -8.49
CA VAL A 35 -5.42 -10.42 -8.16
C VAL A 35 -6.57 -9.68 -7.49
N TYR A 36 -7.81 -10.06 -7.75
CA TYR A 36 -8.98 -9.36 -7.18
C TYR A 36 -9.03 -9.43 -5.66
N SER A 37 -8.62 -10.55 -5.13
CA SER A 37 -8.68 -10.81 -3.69
C SER A 37 -7.77 -9.90 -2.87
N PRO A 38 -6.48 -9.77 -3.17
CA PRO A 38 -5.61 -8.81 -2.49
C PRO A 38 -5.97 -7.36 -2.81
N ALA A 39 -6.42 -7.06 -4.03
CA ALA A 39 -6.73 -5.69 -4.43
C ALA A 39 -7.86 -5.00 -3.64
N VAL A 40 -8.68 -5.77 -2.91
CA VAL A 40 -9.77 -5.25 -2.05
C VAL A 40 -9.45 -5.31 -0.57
N THR A 41 -8.21 -5.53 -0.18
CA THR A 41 -7.76 -5.45 1.22
C THR A 41 -7.36 -4.01 1.58
N ASP A 42 -7.26 -3.73 2.88
CA ASP A 42 -7.00 -2.38 3.38
C ASP A 42 -5.58 -1.91 3.07
N PHE A 43 -4.60 -2.82 3.12
CA PHE A 43 -3.20 -2.54 2.84
C PHE A 43 -2.57 -3.62 1.97
N ILE A 44 -1.76 -3.17 1.00
CA ILE A 44 -1.05 -4.03 0.08
C ILE A 44 0.44 -3.74 0.15
N PHE A 45 1.20 -4.78 0.45
CA PHE A 45 2.65 -4.81 0.43
C PHE A 45 3.12 -5.58 -0.80
N MET A 46 4.12 -5.09 -1.50
CA MET A 46 4.70 -5.76 -2.65
C MET A 46 6.23 -5.81 -2.53
N VAL A 47 6.79 -6.98 -2.80
CA VAL A 47 8.25 -7.17 -2.86
C VAL A 47 8.76 -6.78 -4.25
N ASP A 48 9.73 -5.89 -4.30
CA ASP A 48 10.31 -5.37 -5.55
C ASP A 48 10.89 -6.50 -6.42
N LYS A 49 10.73 -6.39 -7.73
CA LYS A 49 11.25 -7.31 -8.75
C LYS A 49 10.81 -8.78 -8.67
N SER A 50 10.09 -9.18 -7.64
CA SER A 50 9.59 -10.56 -7.49
C SER A 50 8.07 -10.65 -7.53
N SER A 51 7.37 -9.61 -7.13
CA SER A 51 5.92 -9.58 -7.06
C SER A 51 5.31 -8.81 -8.23
N TYR A 52 4.20 -9.34 -8.73
CA TYR A 52 3.45 -8.74 -9.82
C TYR A 52 1.96 -8.86 -9.57
N MET A 53 1.22 -7.77 -9.86
CA MET A 53 -0.23 -7.75 -9.83
C MET A 53 -0.78 -7.23 -11.16
N PHE A 54 -1.51 -8.07 -11.91
CA PHE A 54 -2.21 -7.66 -13.12
C PHE A 54 -3.38 -8.60 -13.44
N VAL A 55 -4.41 -8.09 -14.06
CA VAL A 55 -5.56 -8.92 -14.49
C VAL A 55 -5.17 -9.75 -15.69
N THR A 56 -4.53 -9.14 -16.68
CA THR A 56 -4.02 -9.80 -17.90
C THR A 56 -2.53 -9.60 -18.00
N GLY A 57 -1.80 -10.69 -18.35
CA GLY A 57 -0.35 -10.63 -18.51
C GLY A 57 0.12 -9.99 -19.81
N PRO A 58 1.43 -9.72 -19.95
CA PRO A 58 2.01 -9.09 -21.13
C PRO A 58 1.71 -9.79 -22.45
N ASP A 59 1.67 -11.11 -22.46
CA ASP A 59 1.42 -11.91 -23.67
C ASP A 59 0.00 -11.67 -24.22
N VAL A 60 -0.98 -11.50 -23.34
CA VAL A 60 -2.36 -11.18 -23.74
C VAL A 60 -2.45 -9.76 -24.28
N ILE A 61 -1.79 -8.80 -23.64
CA ILE A 61 -1.72 -7.41 -24.09
C ILE A 61 -1.10 -7.35 -25.48
N LYS A 62 0.05 -8.01 -25.68
CA LYS A 62 0.71 -8.08 -26.98
C LYS A 62 -0.20 -8.66 -28.06
N THR A 63 -1.00 -9.65 -27.74
CA THR A 63 -1.91 -10.29 -28.71
C THR A 63 -3.10 -9.39 -29.06
N VAL A 64 -3.63 -8.63 -28.09
CA VAL A 64 -4.85 -7.86 -28.27
C VAL A 64 -4.58 -6.43 -28.73
N THR A 65 -3.61 -5.74 -28.11
CA THR A 65 -3.31 -4.33 -28.38
C THR A 65 -2.04 -4.13 -29.20
N HIS A 66 -1.25 -5.21 -29.43
CA HIS A 66 0.05 -5.18 -30.09
C HIS A 66 1.09 -4.32 -29.38
N GLU A 67 0.90 -4.03 -28.11
CA GLU A 67 1.85 -3.32 -27.25
C GLU A 67 2.83 -4.29 -26.59
N GLU A 68 4.09 -3.92 -26.55
CA GLU A 68 5.12 -4.65 -25.84
C GLU A 68 5.36 -4.01 -24.49
N VAL A 69 4.97 -4.70 -23.42
CA VAL A 69 5.17 -4.26 -22.03
C VAL A 69 5.85 -5.36 -21.24
N THR A 70 6.74 -4.98 -20.32
CA THR A 70 7.34 -5.94 -19.39
C THR A 70 6.38 -6.24 -18.24
N LYS A 71 6.60 -7.35 -17.53
CA LYS A 71 5.83 -7.68 -16.31
C LYS A 71 6.00 -6.60 -15.25
N GLU A 72 7.20 -6.03 -15.15
CA GLU A 72 7.54 -4.99 -14.19
C GLU A 72 6.79 -3.68 -14.50
N ASP A 73 6.80 -3.23 -15.75
CA ASP A 73 6.10 -2.01 -16.15
C ASP A 73 4.58 -2.13 -16.06
N LEU A 74 4.07 -3.34 -16.30
CA LEU A 74 2.64 -3.62 -16.28
C LEU A 74 2.07 -3.70 -14.86
N GLY A 75 2.77 -4.39 -13.96
CA GLY A 75 2.22 -4.68 -12.65
C GLY A 75 3.26 -5.01 -11.58
N GLY A 76 4.49 -4.53 -11.73
CA GLY A 76 5.52 -4.63 -10.70
C GLY A 76 5.25 -3.71 -9.49
N ALA A 77 5.99 -3.93 -8.43
CA ALA A 77 5.86 -3.15 -7.19
C ALA A 77 6.02 -1.64 -7.43
N ALA A 78 6.97 -1.22 -8.27
CA ALA A 78 7.17 0.18 -8.64
C ALA A 78 5.97 0.75 -9.41
N ALA A 79 5.42 0.01 -10.37
CA ALA A 79 4.25 0.45 -11.14
C ALA A 79 3.04 0.68 -10.23
N HIS A 80 2.84 -0.17 -9.23
CA HIS A 80 1.71 -0.06 -8.31
C HIS A 80 1.92 0.93 -7.18
N SER A 81 3.15 1.20 -6.74
CA SER A 81 3.42 2.22 -5.72
C SER A 81 3.49 3.64 -6.27
N GLU A 82 4.02 3.81 -7.50
CA GLU A 82 4.32 5.15 -8.04
C GLU A 82 3.26 5.66 -9.03
N LYS A 83 2.60 4.74 -9.77
CA LYS A 83 1.65 5.12 -10.83
C LYS A 83 0.20 4.85 -10.45
N SER A 84 -0.14 3.63 -10.02
CA SER A 84 -1.53 3.25 -9.74
C SER A 84 -1.98 3.53 -8.30
N GLY A 85 -1.04 3.61 -7.35
CA GLY A 85 -1.35 3.78 -5.93
C GLY A 85 -1.97 2.54 -5.26
N VAL A 86 -2.00 1.40 -5.93
CA VAL A 86 -2.58 0.16 -5.38
C VAL A 86 -1.69 -0.44 -4.31
N CYS A 87 -0.37 -0.32 -4.45
CA CYS A 87 0.61 -0.78 -3.47
C CYS A 87 1.00 0.37 -2.55
N GLN A 88 0.63 0.29 -1.29
CA GLN A 88 1.01 1.29 -0.29
C GLN A 88 2.47 1.11 0.16
N PHE A 89 2.95 -0.14 0.21
CA PHE A 89 4.29 -0.43 0.73
C PHE A 89 5.09 -1.28 -0.26
N LYS A 90 6.05 -0.64 -0.94
CA LYS A 90 7.06 -1.33 -1.75
C LYS A 90 8.21 -1.75 -0.84
N CYS A 91 8.49 -3.03 -0.76
CA CYS A 91 9.55 -3.61 0.05
C CYS A 91 10.66 -4.16 -0.84
N ARG A 92 11.90 -4.07 -0.38
CA ARG A 92 13.07 -4.56 -1.08
C ARG A 92 13.11 -6.09 -1.16
N ASP A 93 12.73 -6.72 -0.06
CA ASP A 93 12.73 -8.17 0.14
C ASP A 93 11.60 -8.62 1.08
N GLU A 94 11.48 -9.94 1.28
CA GLU A 94 10.44 -10.51 2.13
C GLU A 94 10.63 -10.17 3.61
N ASP A 95 11.88 -10.08 4.08
CA ASP A 95 12.20 -9.78 5.48
C ASP A 95 11.77 -8.35 5.82
N GLU A 96 12.11 -7.37 4.98
CA GLU A 96 11.62 -6.00 5.13
C GLU A 96 10.09 -5.93 5.07
N CYS A 97 9.47 -6.73 4.21
CA CYS A 97 8.01 -6.79 4.12
C CYS A 97 7.40 -7.25 5.45
N PHE A 98 7.95 -8.28 6.08
CA PHE A 98 7.48 -8.74 7.39
C PHE A 98 7.73 -7.74 8.51
N GLU A 99 8.86 -7.06 8.50
CA GLU A 99 9.17 -6.00 9.47
C GLU A 99 8.16 -4.85 9.38
N ARG A 100 7.93 -4.34 8.17
CA ARG A 100 6.97 -3.23 7.93
C ARG A 100 5.53 -3.62 8.27
N VAL A 101 5.13 -4.86 8.01
CA VAL A 101 3.79 -5.34 8.43
C VAL A 101 3.66 -5.36 9.95
N ARG A 102 4.68 -5.84 10.67
CA ARG A 102 4.66 -5.81 12.13
C ARG A 102 4.60 -4.38 12.65
N GLU A 103 5.35 -3.48 12.04
CA GLU A 103 5.33 -2.05 12.35
C GLU A 103 3.93 -1.47 12.12
N LEU A 104 3.34 -1.66 10.94
CA LEU A 104 1.98 -1.20 10.62
C LEU A 104 0.96 -1.68 11.66
N LEU A 105 1.05 -2.95 12.07
CA LEU A 105 0.15 -3.52 13.08
C LEU A 105 0.29 -2.85 14.45
N THR A 106 1.38 -2.17 14.74
CA THR A 106 1.52 -1.39 15.98
C THR A 106 0.74 -0.06 15.94
N TYR A 107 0.35 0.41 14.77
CA TYR A 107 -0.45 1.63 14.57
C TYR A 107 -1.95 1.35 14.40
N LEU A 108 -2.33 0.10 14.17
CA LEU A 108 -3.70 -0.28 13.90
C LEU A 108 -4.34 -0.92 15.14
N PRO A 109 -5.60 -0.61 15.45
CA PRO A 109 -6.32 -1.33 16.49
C PRO A 109 -6.58 -2.78 16.04
N ALA A 110 -6.63 -3.71 16.99
CA ALA A 110 -6.90 -5.12 16.70
C ALA A 110 -8.29 -5.37 16.07
N SER A 111 -9.24 -4.44 16.28
CA SER A 111 -10.57 -4.46 15.66
C SER A 111 -11.25 -3.09 15.83
N ASN A 112 -12.34 -2.88 15.10
CA ASN A 112 -13.17 -1.68 15.20
C ASN A 112 -13.84 -1.48 16.57
N PHE A 113 -13.82 -2.49 17.44
CA PHE A 113 -14.32 -2.41 18.82
C PHE A 113 -13.25 -1.93 19.82
N ARG A 114 -12.01 -1.80 19.40
CA ARG A 114 -10.90 -1.35 20.26
C ARG A 114 -10.38 -0.02 19.77
N LYS A 115 -10.07 0.87 20.71
CA LYS A 115 -9.30 2.06 20.40
C LYS A 115 -7.83 1.70 20.25
N GLN A 116 -7.15 2.44 19.38
CA GLN A 116 -5.69 2.37 19.29
C GLN A 116 -5.09 2.88 20.62
N GLU A 117 -4.03 2.22 21.06
CA GLU A 117 -3.23 2.71 22.18
C GLU A 117 -2.45 3.95 21.75
N GLU A 118 -2.47 4.98 22.57
CA GLU A 118 -1.69 6.19 22.32
C GLU A 118 -0.20 5.86 22.44
N LYS A 119 0.57 6.21 21.42
CA LYS A 119 2.02 6.12 21.46
C LYS A 119 2.60 7.42 21.97
N TYR A 120 3.61 7.31 22.81
CA TYR A 120 4.37 8.48 23.24
C TYR A 120 5.17 9.02 22.06
N SER A 121 5.04 10.33 21.83
CA SER A 121 5.89 11.08 20.90
C SER A 121 6.84 11.98 21.70
N SER A 122 8.06 12.10 21.22
CA SER A 122 9.06 13.02 21.78
C SER A 122 8.87 14.47 21.26
N ASP A 123 8.05 14.64 20.22
CA ASP A 123 7.81 15.94 19.61
C ASP A 123 7.06 16.89 20.53
N PRO A 124 7.50 18.16 20.63
CA PRO A 124 6.82 19.17 21.42
C PRO A 124 5.41 19.48 20.86
N VAL A 125 4.41 19.55 21.73
CA VAL A 125 3.03 19.91 21.36
C VAL A 125 2.96 21.27 20.63
N TYR A 126 3.89 22.16 20.91
CA TYR A 126 3.98 23.50 20.31
C TYR A 126 5.20 23.61 19.36
N ARG A 127 5.42 22.59 18.55
CA ARG A 127 6.48 22.64 17.53
C ARG A 127 6.20 23.77 16.54
N ASP A 128 7.23 24.60 16.27
CA ASP A 128 7.13 25.70 15.30
C ASP A 128 7.30 25.18 13.88
N ASN A 129 6.22 25.19 13.13
CA ASN A 129 6.17 24.74 11.74
C ASN A 129 6.27 25.93 10.75
N THR A 130 7.09 26.94 11.06
CA THR A 130 7.29 28.10 10.18
C THR A 130 7.82 27.72 8.79
N LYS A 131 8.49 26.58 8.65
CA LYS A 131 8.95 26.04 7.36
C LYS A 131 7.80 25.84 6.38
N LEU A 132 6.61 25.47 6.84
CA LEU A 132 5.43 25.25 5.99
C LEU A 132 5.07 26.46 5.13
N LYS A 133 5.33 27.69 5.64
CA LYS A 133 5.09 28.92 4.88
C LYS A 133 5.97 29.04 3.63
N SER A 134 7.13 28.39 3.61
CA SER A 134 8.05 28.40 2.48
C SER A 134 7.84 27.24 1.52
N VAL A 135 7.31 26.10 2.00
CA VAL A 135 7.02 24.92 1.19
C VAL A 135 5.86 25.15 0.23
N VAL A 136 4.81 25.83 0.72
CA VAL A 136 3.65 26.15 -0.13
C VAL A 136 3.91 27.47 -0.88
N PRO A 137 4.11 27.42 -2.21
CA PRO A 137 4.42 28.63 -2.97
C PRO A 137 3.20 29.56 -3.05
N ALA A 138 3.46 30.87 -2.99
CA ALA A 138 2.42 31.90 -3.18
C ALA A 138 1.79 31.85 -4.60
N ASN A 139 2.51 31.32 -5.57
CA ASN A 139 2.01 31.15 -6.93
C ASN A 139 1.28 29.80 -7.05
N PRO A 140 -0.06 29.78 -7.26
CA PRO A 140 -0.84 28.53 -7.31
C PRO A 140 -0.52 27.62 -8.53
N LYS A 141 0.23 28.13 -9.50
CA LYS A 141 0.69 27.34 -10.66
C LYS A 141 2.02 26.63 -10.42
N LYS A 142 2.70 26.92 -9.32
CA LYS A 142 3.97 26.27 -8.99
C LYS A 142 3.68 25.01 -8.19
N PRO A 143 4.19 23.83 -8.62
CA PRO A 143 4.04 22.60 -7.85
C PRO A 143 4.78 22.69 -6.53
N ASN A 144 4.26 22.01 -5.50
CA ASN A 144 4.91 21.80 -4.21
C ASN A 144 4.93 20.31 -3.89
N ASP A 145 5.91 19.87 -3.12
CA ASP A 145 6.01 18.49 -2.65
C ASP A 145 5.21 18.34 -1.35
N MET A 146 4.11 17.62 -1.40
CA MET A 146 3.29 17.34 -0.23
C MET A 146 3.98 16.47 0.82
N LYS A 147 5.00 15.70 0.43
CA LYS A 147 5.79 14.91 1.39
C LYS A 147 6.51 15.81 2.39
N GLU A 148 7.06 16.93 1.94
CA GLU A 148 7.69 17.91 2.85
C GLU A 148 6.68 18.45 3.87
N VAL A 149 5.44 18.69 3.45
CA VAL A 149 4.37 19.13 4.35
C VAL A 149 4.01 18.06 5.36
N ILE A 150 3.87 16.82 4.91
CA ILE A 150 3.53 15.69 5.79
C ILE A 150 4.64 15.47 6.82
N LEU A 151 5.90 15.41 6.39
CA LEU A 151 7.06 15.21 7.27
C LEU A 151 7.21 16.29 8.33
N ASP A 152 6.72 17.51 8.08
CA ASP A 152 6.73 18.60 9.06
C ASP A 152 5.55 18.54 10.04
N ILE A 153 4.52 17.75 9.74
CA ILE A 153 3.30 17.62 10.58
C ILE A 153 3.35 16.37 11.45
N VAL A 154 3.86 15.25 10.89
CA VAL A 154 3.89 13.97 11.62
C VAL A 154 4.90 13.97 12.75
N ASP A 155 4.59 13.23 13.80
CA ASP A 155 5.46 13.07 14.96
C ASP A 155 6.72 12.28 14.62
N ASP A 156 7.85 12.67 15.20
CA ASP A 156 9.15 12.00 15.05
C ASP A 156 9.62 11.84 13.58
N VAL A 157 9.05 12.64 12.64
CA VAL A 157 9.34 12.59 11.19
C VAL A 157 9.10 11.19 10.58
N HIS A 158 8.19 10.43 11.17
CA HIS A 158 7.91 9.07 10.76
C HIS A 158 6.70 9.03 9.80
N PHE A 159 7.01 8.80 8.50
CA PHE A 159 6.03 8.74 7.42
C PHE A 159 6.37 7.64 6.39
#